data_11991bc91b7e9ec0d9d4c44fb91f4425
#
_entry.id   11991bc91b7e9ec0d9d4c44fb91f4425
#
_cell.length_a   1.000
_cell.length_b   1.000
_cell.length_c   1.000
_cell.angle_alpha   90.00
_cell.angle_beta   90.00
_cell.angle_gamma   90.00
#
_symmetry.space_group_name_H-M   'P 1'
#
loop_
_entity.id
_entity.type
_entity.pdbx_description
1 polymer ?
#
loop_
_entity_poly.entity_id
_entity_poly.type
_entity_poly.pdbx_seq_one_letter_code
_entity_poly.pdbx_strand_id
1 'polypeptide(L)'
;LLLKEINNNGKTLSFVYDAVGNITTISENGVQKVKYTYNALSELTRVDSAWENKSITYTYDAGMNMTSRKEYSYTTGTLGTAVKTDVFTYRTSGWKDQLISYNGSSISYDAVGNITAYQGKTLTWYRGSLLQSLTLSGKKAVYHYDSEGHRVQWKDLNGISHKNYWCGNKLMGTKYGDVLVQFVNPR
;
A
#
# COMPACT_ATOMS: atom_id res chain seq x y z
N LEU A 1 -8.61 -17.29 22.39
CA LEU A 1 -7.24 -17.43 22.94
C LEU A 1 -6.30 -16.59 22.10
N LEU A 2 -5.57 -15.62 22.75
CA LEU A 2 -4.59 -14.77 22.08
C LEU A 2 -3.19 -15.40 22.17
N LEU A 3 -2.42 -15.34 21.07
CA LEU A 3 -1.05 -15.84 21.01
C LEU A 3 -0.14 -14.95 21.89
N LYS A 4 0.43 -15.50 22.96
CA LYS A 4 1.29 -14.75 23.87
C LYS A 4 2.77 -14.84 23.57
N GLU A 5 3.19 -15.93 22.95
CA GLU A 5 4.61 -16.17 22.69
C GLU A 5 4.85 -17.07 21.49
N ILE A 6 5.92 -16.82 20.75
CA ILE A 6 6.50 -17.66 19.72
C ILE A 6 7.96 -17.89 20.06
N ASN A 7 8.38 -19.15 20.15
CA ASN A 7 9.79 -19.50 20.24
C ASN A 7 10.25 -20.12 18.92
N ASN A 8 11.27 -19.52 18.32
CA ASN A 8 11.84 -19.98 17.05
C ASN A 8 13.37 -19.89 17.12
N ASN A 9 14.01 -21.06 17.19
CA ASN A 9 15.46 -21.21 17.13
C ASN A 9 16.23 -20.29 18.10
N GLY A 10 15.81 -20.28 19.38
CA GLY A 10 16.44 -19.50 20.45
C GLY A 10 16.02 -18.02 20.50
N LYS A 11 15.14 -17.58 19.62
CA LYS A 11 14.50 -16.26 19.69
C LYS A 11 13.07 -16.40 20.17
N THR A 12 12.76 -15.73 21.27
CA THR A 12 11.41 -15.67 21.84
C THR A 12 10.79 -14.33 21.53
N LEU A 13 9.66 -14.32 20.80
CA LEU A 13 8.80 -13.17 20.62
C LEU A 13 7.61 -13.28 21.57
N SER A 14 7.38 -12.26 22.41
CA SER A 14 6.23 -12.19 23.29
C SER A 14 5.36 -10.99 22.96
N PHE A 15 4.04 -11.16 23.18
CA PHE A 15 3.00 -10.20 22.81
C PHE A 15 2.17 -9.83 24.03
N VAL A 16 1.94 -8.53 24.23
CA VAL A 16 1.01 -7.99 25.22
C VAL A 16 -0.17 -7.37 24.48
N TYR A 17 -1.36 -7.55 25.03
CA TYR A 17 -2.61 -7.08 24.45
C TYR A 17 -3.33 -6.15 25.42
N ASP A 18 -4.15 -5.26 24.87
CA ASP A 18 -5.13 -4.51 25.65
C ASP A 18 -6.40 -5.37 25.92
N ALA A 19 -7.37 -4.79 26.61
CA ALA A 19 -8.60 -5.50 27.01
C ALA A 19 -9.50 -5.89 25.81
N VAL A 20 -9.34 -5.23 24.66
CA VAL A 20 -10.13 -5.51 23.45
C VAL A 20 -9.37 -6.37 22.43
N GLY A 21 -8.11 -6.75 22.74
CA GLY A 21 -7.33 -7.69 21.94
C GLY A 21 -6.35 -7.06 20.97
N ASN A 22 -6.12 -5.74 21.01
CA ASN A 22 -5.08 -5.11 20.22
C ASN A 22 -3.69 -5.41 20.80
N ILE A 23 -2.69 -5.71 19.97
CA ILE A 23 -1.30 -5.84 20.43
C ILE A 23 -0.79 -4.47 20.87
N THR A 24 -0.37 -4.35 22.12
CA THR A 24 0.23 -3.10 22.66
C THR A 24 1.75 -3.16 22.72
N THR A 25 2.33 -4.34 22.84
CA THR A 25 3.78 -4.50 22.91
C THR A 25 4.24 -5.79 22.23
N ILE A 26 5.36 -5.71 21.51
CA ILE A 26 6.11 -6.87 21.05
C ILE A 26 7.51 -6.79 21.67
N SER A 27 7.93 -7.87 22.34
CA SER A 27 9.27 -8.00 22.90
C SER A 27 10.03 -9.16 22.23
N GLU A 28 11.33 -9.02 22.04
CA GLU A 28 12.25 -10.09 21.62
C GLU A 28 13.17 -10.41 22.78
N ASN A 29 13.20 -11.67 23.23
CA ASN A 29 13.98 -12.15 24.35
C ASN A 29 13.81 -11.27 25.62
N GLY A 30 12.55 -10.89 25.92
CA GLY A 30 12.21 -10.04 27.06
C GLY A 30 12.46 -8.55 26.86
N VAL A 31 13.11 -8.12 25.76
CA VAL A 31 13.37 -6.70 25.47
C VAL A 31 12.29 -6.14 24.57
N GLN A 32 11.58 -5.08 25.01
CA GLN A 32 10.58 -4.42 24.18
C GLN A 32 11.18 -3.89 22.89
N LYS A 33 10.63 -4.29 21.76
CA LYS A 33 11.03 -3.87 20.41
C LYS A 33 10.02 -2.95 19.74
N VAL A 34 8.73 -3.20 19.97
CA VAL A 34 7.68 -2.36 19.40
C VAL A 34 6.64 -2.06 20.47
N LYS A 35 6.17 -0.82 20.51
CA LYS A 35 5.03 -0.38 21.30
C LYS A 35 3.99 0.22 20.38
N TYR A 36 2.74 -0.17 20.58
CA TYR A 36 1.58 0.35 19.85
C TYR A 36 0.67 1.11 20.83
N THR A 37 0.07 2.19 20.36
CA THR A 37 -0.92 2.97 21.10
C THR A 37 -2.15 3.15 20.24
N TYR A 38 -3.31 2.97 20.83
CA TYR A 38 -4.60 3.06 20.16
C TYR A 38 -5.46 4.12 20.84
N ASN A 39 -6.43 4.65 20.10
CA ASN A 39 -7.50 5.47 20.67
C ASN A 39 -8.69 4.59 21.15
N ALA A 40 -9.74 5.23 21.63
CA ALA A 40 -10.93 4.53 22.12
C ALA A 40 -11.71 3.77 21.04
N LEU A 41 -11.48 4.04 19.75
CA LEU A 41 -12.06 3.33 18.59
C LEU A 41 -11.17 2.18 18.08
N SER A 42 -10.09 1.83 18.82
CA SER A 42 -9.07 0.87 18.42
C SER A 42 -8.30 1.27 17.14
N GLU A 43 -8.28 2.55 16.79
CA GLU A 43 -7.43 3.04 15.71
C GLU A 43 -6.00 3.22 16.22
N LEU A 44 -5.02 2.76 15.46
CA LEU A 44 -3.61 2.87 15.80
C LEU A 44 -3.14 4.33 15.70
N THR A 45 -2.82 4.96 16.82
CA THR A 45 -2.41 6.38 16.86
C THR A 45 -0.90 6.58 16.95
N ARG A 46 -0.15 5.56 17.46
CA ARG A 46 1.30 5.64 17.55
C ARG A 46 1.95 4.24 17.50
N VAL A 47 3.08 4.17 16.83
CA VAL A 47 4.01 3.04 16.86
C VAL A 47 5.39 3.54 17.24
N ASP A 48 6.03 2.93 18.23
CA ASP A 48 7.44 3.11 18.55
C ASP A 48 8.17 1.81 18.25
N SER A 49 8.98 1.77 17.19
CA SER A 49 9.67 0.57 16.72
C SER A 49 11.19 0.73 16.83
N ALA A 50 11.78 0.02 17.78
CA ALA A 50 13.23 -0.08 17.89
C ALA A 50 13.85 -0.86 16.73
N TRP A 51 13.10 -1.80 16.12
CA TRP A 51 13.57 -2.53 14.94
C TRP A 51 13.74 -1.63 13.72
N GLU A 52 12.83 -0.67 13.53
CA GLU A 52 12.89 0.29 12.42
C GLU A 52 13.63 1.58 12.77
N ASN A 53 14.01 1.73 14.03
CA ASN A 53 14.59 2.97 14.59
C ASN A 53 13.70 4.20 14.32
N LYS A 54 12.36 4.03 14.47
CA LYS A 54 11.36 5.06 14.18
C LYS A 54 10.24 5.06 15.20
N SER A 55 9.68 6.25 15.44
CA SER A 55 8.34 6.44 15.99
C SER A 55 7.43 7.02 14.91
N ILE A 56 6.19 6.55 14.83
CA ILE A 56 5.22 6.97 13.83
C ILE A 56 3.92 7.33 14.53
N THR A 57 3.30 8.44 14.14
CA THR A 57 1.95 8.79 14.60
C THR A 57 0.96 8.85 13.44
N TYR A 58 -0.28 8.57 13.75
CA TYR A 58 -1.40 8.57 12.81
C TYR A 58 -2.55 9.40 13.36
N THR A 59 -3.25 10.10 12.48
CA THR A 59 -4.51 10.80 12.81
C THR A 59 -5.58 10.39 11.81
N TYR A 60 -6.83 10.41 12.25
CA TYR A 60 -7.98 9.95 11.48
C TYR A 60 -9.09 10.99 11.52
N ASP A 61 -9.99 10.95 10.54
CA ASP A 61 -11.24 11.69 10.58
C ASP A 61 -12.36 10.86 11.26
N ALA A 62 -13.56 11.41 11.34
CA ALA A 62 -14.71 10.72 11.94
C ALA A 62 -15.19 9.49 11.16
N GLY A 63 -14.75 9.32 9.91
CA GLY A 63 -15.00 8.14 9.07
C GLY A 63 -13.90 7.08 9.14
N MET A 64 -12.95 7.22 10.08
CA MET A 64 -11.77 6.37 10.23
C MET A 64 -10.79 6.43 9.04
N ASN A 65 -10.88 7.44 8.18
CA ASN A 65 -9.89 7.68 7.14
C ASN A 65 -8.64 8.30 7.74
N MET A 66 -7.46 7.76 7.41
CA MET A 66 -6.18 8.33 7.87
C MET A 66 -5.95 9.71 7.26
N THR A 67 -5.89 10.75 8.07
CA THR A 67 -5.66 12.14 7.61
C THR A 67 -4.20 12.56 7.64
N SER A 68 -3.39 11.93 8.51
CA SER A 68 -1.95 12.19 8.58
C SER A 68 -1.18 10.98 9.09
N ARG A 69 0.05 10.84 8.57
CA ARG A 69 1.08 9.92 9.08
C ARG A 69 2.38 10.70 9.25
N LYS A 70 2.95 10.70 10.46
CA LYS A 70 4.20 11.43 10.72
C LYS A 70 5.27 10.46 11.24
N GLU A 71 6.47 10.54 10.68
CA GLU A 71 7.64 9.78 11.15
C GLU A 71 8.55 10.68 11.99
N TYR A 72 9.12 10.08 13.03
CA TYR A 72 10.06 10.71 13.96
C TYR A 72 11.24 9.77 14.20
N SER A 73 12.36 10.30 14.71
CA SER A 73 13.39 9.47 15.31
C SER A 73 12.79 8.63 16.44
N TYR A 74 13.28 7.42 16.59
CA TYR A 74 12.77 6.48 17.62
C TYR A 74 12.83 7.08 19.03
N THR A 75 11.71 7.01 19.71
CA THR A 75 11.60 7.31 21.14
C THR A 75 10.34 6.68 21.72
N THR A 76 10.42 6.19 22.95
CA THR A 76 9.24 5.77 23.73
C THR A 76 8.67 6.90 24.58
N GLY A 77 9.34 8.06 24.62
CA GLY A 77 8.96 9.26 25.37
C GLY A 77 8.32 10.33 24.49
N THR A 78 8.64 11.58 24.77
CA THR A 78 8.15 12.75 24.04
C THR A 78 8.72 12.77 22.62
N LEU A 79 7.85 12.97 21.63
CA LEU A 79 8.24 13.10 20.22
C LEU A 79 8.89 14.46 19.97
N GLY A 80 9.96 14.47 19.19
CA GLY A 80 10.60 15.71 18.71
C GLY A 80 9.90 16.26 17.47
N THR A 81 10.69 16.86 16.56
CA THR A 81 10.20 17.30 15.23
C THR A 81 10.02 16.11 14.30
N ALA A 82 8.92 16.09 13.56
CA ALA A 82 8.69 15.07 12.54
C ALA A 82 9.73 15.17 11.42
N VAL A 83 10.37 14.04 11.07
CA VAL A 83 11.32 13.95 9.95
C VAL A 83 10.61 13.76 8.61
N LYS A 84 9.38 13.26 8.65
CA LYS A 84 8.50 13.11 7.47
C LYS A 84 7.05 13.28 7.90
N THR A 85 6.26 13.93 7.04
CA THR A 85 4.81 14.05 7.21
C THR A 85 4.14 13.71 5.90
N ASP A 86 3.21 12.76 5.96
CA ASP A 86 2.29 12.44 4.87
C ASP A 86 0.89 12.97 5.27
N VAL A 87 0.23 13.66 4.34
CA VAL A 87 -1.10 14.27 4.54
C VAL A 87 -2.06 13.71 3.48
N PHE A 88 -3.23 13.28 3.94
CA PHE A 88 -4.27 12.68 3.12
C PHE A 88 -5.53 13.54 3.23
N THR A 89 -6.14 13.90 2.11
CA THR A 89 -7.38 14.69 2.07
C THR A 89 -8.45 13.90 1.33
N TYR A 90 -9.60 13.78 1.94
CA TYR A 90 -10.75 13.03 1.42
C TYR A 90 -11.87 13.97 0.98
N ARG A 91 -12.82 13.47 0.20
CA ARG A 91 -14.02 14.22 -0.17
C ARG A 91 -14.85 14.56 1.07
N THR A 92 -15.46 15.74 1.04
CA THR A 92 -16.39 16.21 2.10
C THR A 92 -17.86 15.89 1.77
N SER A 93 -18.16 15.53 0.51
CA SER A 93 -19.52 15.20 0.05
C SER A 93 -19.48 14.03 -0.95
N GLY A 94 -20.61 13.36 -1.12
CA GLY A 94 -20.71 12.17 -1.96
C GLY A 94 -19.94 10.99 -1.37
N TRP A 95 -19.00 10.43 -2.11
CA TRP A 95 -18.14 9.33 -1.65
C TRP A 95 -17.03 9.86 -0.74
N LYS A 96 -17.34 10.00 0.55
CA LYS A 96 -16.49 10.67 1.54
C LYS A 96 -15.14 9.96 1.81
N ASP A 97 -15.06 8.65 1.56
CA ASP A 97 -13.81 7.89 1.73
C ASP A 97 -12.89 7.97 0.52
N GLN A 98 -13.27 8.73 -0.52
CA GLN A 98 -12.44 8.90 -1.71
C GLN A 98 -11.31 9.89 -1.43
N LEU A 99 -10.06 9.42 -1.49
CA LEU A 99 -8.85 10.25 -1.35
C LEU A 99 -8.72 11.20 -2.55
N ILE A 100 -8.77 12.51 -2.32
CA ILE A 100 -8.68 13.52 -3.39
C ILE A 100 -7.35 14.25 -3.44
N SER A 101 -6.52 14.12 -2.38
CA SER A 101 -5.17 14.68 -2.37
C SER A 101 -4.24 13.88 -1.46
N TYR A 102 -2.98 13.71 -1.88
CA TYR A 102 -1.88 13.19 -1.07
C TYR A 102 -0.71 14.15 -1.14
N ASN A 103 -0.28 14.65 0.03
CA ASN A 103 0.79 15.64 0.18
C ASN A 103 0.60 16.86 -0.75
N GLY A 104 -0.65 17.35 -0.86
CA GLY A 104 -1.00 18.48 -1.72
C GLY A 104 -1.15 18.15 -3.21
N SER A 105 -0.77 16.93 -3.64
CA SER A 105 -0.97 16.49 -5.04
C SER A 105 -2.39 15.98 -5.23
N SER A 106 -3.18 16.65 -6.06
CA SER A 106 -4.57 16.28 -6.37
C SER A 106 -4.65 14.94 -7.09
N ILE A 107 -5.72 14.19 -6.81
CA ILE A 107 -6.09 12.94 -7.46
C ILE A 107 -7.43 13.14 -8.14
N SER A 108 -7.49 12.86 -9.44
CA SER A 108 -8.72 12.92 -10.24
C SER A 108 -9.25 11.52 -10.54
N TYR A 109 -10.58 11.40 -10.64
CA TYR A 109 -11.26 10.13 -10.85
C TYR A 109 -12.30 10.23 -11.97
N ASP A 110 -12.59 9.11 -12.62
CA ASP A 110 -13.77 8.98 -13.48
C ASP A 110 -15.03 8.71 -12.64
N ALA A 111 -16.17 8.58 -13.33
CA ALA A 111 -17.48 8.40 -12.68
C ALA A 111 -17.62 7.06 -11.92
N VAL A 112 -16.78 6.08 -12.20
CA VAL A 112 -16.80 4.76 -11.55
C VAL A 112 -15.66 4.59 -10.52
N GLY A 113 -14.86 5.66 -10.28
CA GLY A 113 -13.87 5.70 -9.23
C GLY A 113 -12.45 5.30 -9.65
N ASN A 114 -12.16 5.14 -10.92
CA ASN A 114 -10.78 4.92 -11.37
C ASN A 114 -10.00 6.23 -11.38
N ILE A 115 -8.73 6.17 -10.96
CA ILE A 115 -7.83 7.34 -10.99
C ILE A 115 -7.55 7.71 -12.46
N THR A 116 -7.84 8.97 -12.84
CA THR A 116 -7.56 9.50 -14.17
C THR A 116 -6.33 10.40 -14.22
N ALA A 117 -6.00 11.05 -13.09
CA ALA A 117 -4.77 11.86 -12.96
C ALA A 117 -4.21 11.83 -11.55
N TYR A 118 -2.87 11.72 -11.43
CA TYR A 118 -2.15 11.78 -10.16
C TYR A 118 -0.64 11.96 -10.40
N GLN A 119 0.00 12.90 -9.71
CA GLN A 119 1.45 13.15 -9.75
C GLN A 119 2.03 13.19 -11.18
N GLY A 120 1.43 13.99 -12.05
CA GLY A 120 1.87 14.13 -13.45
C GLY A 120 1.56 12.95 -14.36
N LYS A 121 0.91 11.91 -13.83
CA LYS A 121 0.42 10.76 -14.60
C LYS A 121 -1.02 11.03 -15.05
N THR A 122 -1.33 10.65 -16.30
CA THR A 122 -2.69 10.57 -16.82
C THR A 122 -2.99 9.12 -17.16
N LEU A 123 -4.15 8.62 -16.72
CA LEU A 123 -4.57 7.24 -16.90
C LEU A 123 -5.89 7.19 -17.68
N THR A 124 -6.01 6.22 -18.58
CA THR A 124 -7.29 5.90 -19.26
C THR A 124 -7.66 4.45 -18.99
N TRP A 125 -8.96 4.20 -18.96
CA TRP A 125 -9.50 2.90 -18.56
C TRP A 125 -10.38 2.31 -19.68
N TYR A 126 -10.44 0.99 -19.74
CA TYR A 126 -11.22 0.20 -20.67
C TYR A 126 -12.14 -0.76 -19.89
N ARG A 127 -13.35 -0.94 -20.36
CA ARG A 127 -14.39 -1.78 -19.70
C ARG A 127 -14.54 -1.49 -18.20
N GLY A 128 -14.46 -0.23 -17.81
CA GLY A 128 -14.70 0.23 -16.43
C GLY A 128 -13.53 0.07 -15.46
N SER A 129 -12.65 -0.93 -15.59
CA SER A 129 -11.61 -1.21 -14.60
C SER A 129 -10.26 -1.66 -15.16
N LEU A 130 -10.15 -1.88 -16.47
CA LEU A 130 -8.89 -2.32 -17.10
C LEU A 130 -8.07 -1.09 -17.52
N LEU A 131 -6.86 -0.93 -17.01
CA LEU A 131 -5.98 0.19 -17.36
C LEU A 131 -5.60 0.11 -18.86
N GLN A 132 -6.11 1.05 -19.66
CA GLN A 132 -5.85 1.11 -21.09
C GLN A 132 -4.53 1.80 -21.41
N SER A 133 -4.24 2.92 -20.74
CA SER A 133 -2.98 3.60 -20.90
C SER A 133 -2.57 4.40 -19.67
N LEU A 134 -1.26 4.64 -19.57
CA LEU A 134 -0.64 5.56 -18.60
C LEU A 134 0.31 6.47 -19.38
N THR A 135 0.15 7.79 -19.19
CA THR A 135 1.07 8.80 -19.73
C THR A 135 1.82 9.47 -18.58
N LEU A 136 3.12 9.60 -18.70
CA LEU A 136 4.00 10.28 -17.75
C LEU A 136 5.12 10.98 -18.52
N SER A 137 5.28 12.28 -18.30
CA SER A 137 6.36 13.10 -18.93
C SER A 137 6.41 12.94 -20.46
N GLY A 138 5.24 12.94 -21.12
CA GLY A 138 5.10 12.78 -22.57
C GLY A 138 5.27 11.36 -23.10
N LYS A 139 5.72 10.41 -22.29
CA LYS A 139 5.83 8.99 -22.66
C LYS A 139 4.52 8.26 -22.32
N LYS A 140 4.12 7.29 -23.16
CA LYS A 140 2.86 6.58 -23.01
C LYS A 140 3.07 5.06 -23.00
N ALA A 141 2.63 4.41 -21.90
CA ALA A 141 2.42 2.98 -21.86
C ALA A 141 1.00 2.63 -22.31
N VAL A 142 0.81 1.53 -23.03
CA VAL A 142 -0.49 1.08 -23.55
C VAL A 142 -0.66 -0.41 -23.23
N TYR A 143 -1.85 -0.79 -22.81
CA TYR A 143 -2.18 -2.14 -22.38
C TYR A 143 -3.33 -2.72 -23.19
N HIS A 144 -3.22 -3.99 -23.59
CA HIS A 144 -4.23 -4.72 -24.33
C HIS A 144 -4.66 -5.96 -23.55
N TYR A 145 -5.94 -6.24 -23.61
CA TYR A 145 -6.59 -7.33 -22.88
C TYR A 145 -7.39 -8.22 -23.83
N ASP A 146 -7.53 -9.49 -23.47
CA ASP A 146 -8.45 -10.40 -24.14
C ASP A 146 -9.90 -10.19 -23.66
N SER A 147 -10.81 -11.05 -24.14
CA SER A 147 -12.23 -11.00 -23.76
C SER A 147 -12.48 -11.31 -22.28
N GLU A 148 -11.57 -12.05 -21.64
CA GLU A 148 -11.64 -12.48 -20.24
C GLU A 148 -11.01 -11.45 -19.27
N GLY A 149 -10.35 -10.40 -19.82
CA GLY A 149 -9.71 -9.36 -19.04
C GLY A 149 -8.25 -9.65 -18.67
N HIS A 150 -7.65 -10.70 -19.23
CA HIS A 150 -6.22 -10.94 -19.06
C HIS A 150 -5.41 -9.96 -19.91
N ARG A 151 -4.38 -9.34 -19.32
CA ARG A 151 -3.47 -8.51 -20.10
C ARG A 151 -2.59 -9.38 -20.99
N VAL A 152 -2.82 -9.30 -22.29
CA VAL A 152 -2.10 -10.13 -23.29
C VAL A 152 -0.90 -9.42 -23.92
N GLN A 153 -0.92 -8.08 -23.96
CA GLN A 153 0.18 -7.29 -24.52
C GLN A 153 0.25 -5.92 -23.84
N TRP A 154 1.43 -5.37 -23.74
CA TRP A 154 1.60 -3.95 -23.43
C TRP A 154 2.86 -3.38 -24.06
N LYS A 155 2.86 -2.07 -24.23
CA LYS A 155 4.02 -1.25 -24.58
C LYS A 155 4.36 -0.41 -23.36
N ASP A 156 5.58 -0.45 -22.87
CA ASP A 156 6.00 0.31 -21.69
C ASP A 156 6.31 1.80 -22.03
N LEU A 157 6.66 2.59 -21.01
CA LEU A 157 7.01 4.01 -21.17
C LEU A 157 8.26 4.25 -22.01
N ASN A 158 9.10 3.24 -22.24
CA ASN A 158 10.26 3.29 -23.10
C ASN A 158 9.94 2.84 -24.54
N GLY A 159 8.70 2.44 -24.80
CA GLY A 159 8.23 1.99 -26.09
C GLY A 159 8.52 0.52 -26.39
N ILE A 160 9.02 -0.26 -25.42
CA ILE A 160 9.32 -1.68 -25.58
C ILE A 160 8.02 -2.46 -25.47
N SER A 161 7.80 -3.38 -26.41
CA SER A 161 6.62 -4.25 -26.45
C SER A 161 6.84 -5.52 -25.64
N HIS A 162 5.82 -5.93 -24.91
CA HIS A 162 5.80 -7.10 -24.06
C HIS A 162 4.55 -7.93 -24.35
N LYS A 163 4.60 -9.26 -24.12
CA LYS A 163 3.45 -10.16 -24.29
C LYS A 163 3.35 -11.13 -23.13
N ASN A 164 2.12 -11.41 -22.71
CA ASN A 164 1.79 -12.49 -21.79
C ASN A 164 1.19 -13.67 -22.57
N TYR A 165 1.52 -14.87 -22.14
CA TYR A 165 0.99 -16.12 -22.66
C TYR A 165 0.16 -16.81 -21.58
N TRP A 166 -1.13 -16.97 -21.84
CA TRP A 166 -2.10 -17.52 -20.90
C TRP A 166 -2.58 -18.90 -21.35
N CYS A 167 -2.93 -19.75 -20.40
CA CYS A 167 -3.66 -21.00 -20.59
C CYS A 167 -4.83 -20.99 -19.59
N GLY A 168 -6.04 -20.67 -20.07
CA GLY A 168 -7.14 -20.27 -19.18
C GLY A 168 -6.70 -19.11 -18.29
N ASN A 169 -6.96 -19.19 -16.99
CA ASN A 169 -6.58 -18.15 -16.01
C ASN A 169 -5.12 -18.26 -15.51
N LYS A 170 -4.31 -19.13 -16.10
CA LYS A 170 -2.93 -19.36 -15.67
C LYS A 170 -1.94 -18.66 -16.60
N LEU A 171 -1.13 -17.75 -16.05
CA LEU A 171 -0.03 -17.14 -16.78
C LEU A 171 1.11 -18.17 -16.98
N MET A 172 1.42 -18.52 -18.22
CA MET A 172 2.43 -19.52 -18.58
C MET A 172 3.80 -18.93 -18.87
N GLY A 173 3.84 -17.68 -19.27
CA GLY A 173 5.09 -16.98 -19.53
C GLY A 173 4.87 -15.53 -19.94
N THR A 174 5.94 -14.76 -19.91
CA THR A 174 5.96 -13.37 -20.35
C THR A 174 7.17 -13.13 -21.27
N LYS A 175 6.96 -12.48 -22.40
CA LYS A 175 8.03 -11.96 -23.26
C LYS A 175 8.25 -10.48 -22.92
N TYR A 176 9.47 -10.15 -22.47
CA TYR A 176 9.94 -8.79 -22.20
C TYR A 176 10.86 -8.35 -23.34
N GLY A 177 10.38 -7.51 -24.27
CA GLY A 177 11.12 -7.26 -25.50
C GLY A 177 11.37 -8.58 -26.24
N ASP A 178 12.64 -8.99 -26.35
CA ASP A 178 13.03 -10.25 -27.01
C ASP A 178 13.27 -11.43 -26.05
N VAL A 179 13.25 -11.21 -24.75
CA VAL A 179 13.48 -12.24 -23.74
C VAL A 179 12.16 -12.91 -23.35
N LEU A 180 12.07 -14.23 -23.50
CA LEU A 180 10.94 -15.05 -23.03
C LEU A 180 11.28 -15.67 -21.67
N VAL A 181 10.45 -15.38 -20.67
CA VAL A 181 10.47 -16.03 -19.37
C VAL A 181 9.27 -16.97 -19.26
N GLN A 182 9.53 -18.27 -19.12
CA GLN A 182 8.51 -19.30 -18.89
C GLN A 182 8.34 -19.56 -17.39
N PHE A 183 7.08 -19.69 -16.95
CA PHE A 183 6.76 -20.08 -15.58
C PHE A 183 6.51 -21.59 -15.52
N VAL A 184 7.51 -22.34 -15.04
CA VAL A 184 7.35 -23.78 -14.80
C VAL A 184 6.66 -23.95 -13.45
N ASN A 185 5.48 -24.60 -13.46
CA ASN A 185 4.84 -25.02 -12.22
C ASN A 185 5.48 -26.35 -11.81
N PRO A 186 6.18 -26.45 -10.66
CA PRO A 186 6.51 -27.75 -10.13
C PRO A 186 5.18 -28.49 -9.83
N ARG A 187 5.06 -29.69 -10.30
CA ARG A 187 3.94 -30.60 -10.00
C ARG A 187 3.96 -30.99 -8.53
#